data_4902ad9f6db7ea4168c89227835e4b8b
#
_entry.id   4902ad9f6db7ea4168c89227835e4b8b
#
_cell.length_a   1.000
_cell.length_b   1.000
_cell.length_c   1.000
_cell.angle_alpha   90.00
_cell.angle_beta   90.00
_cell.angle_gamma   90.00
#
_symmetry.space_group_name_H-M   'P 1'
#
loop_
_entity.id
_entity.type
_entity.pdbx_description
1 polymer ?
#
loop_
_entity_poly.entity_id
_entity_poly.type
_entity_poly.pdbx_seq_one_letter_code
_entity_poly.pdbx_strand_id
1 'polypeptide(L)'
;MTINIPDYDVEIIDPEKKDKLIDEEYRESVSYGRKANLSGMCIKLLTNIKEFKEMWEDNFKSMNEDVRPHGRIFVLDTGGEEMRVLYEPISKTCFLLDCDYYGYVKSLALAVSGDFLEEYHSIHSRHSVHGAAVDYKGIGTAIIAPSGVGKTTQAYGLLLEEDVRLITDDWFYTMIVGNGVDVQASEKNCYIRVDIASDIEKYEELLKDISLDGYGRAVINVRRILGEGAMKENTTLRNVIHLKRDPDDKRLVRKVKKEEALKYILDNDFCNPHLLVRDKRKGKLREKFFEKLYERTTVYMVNTTTTIEKNREQIRNIVLEK
;
A
#
# COMPACT_ATOMS: atom_id res chain seq x y z
N MET A 1 -7.13 -21.41 3.12
CA MET A 1 -7.20 -19.97 2.89
C MET A 1 -6.15 -19.64 1.87
N THR A 2 -6.53 -19.19 0.69
CA THR A 2 -5.59 -18.71 -0.32
C THR A 2 -5.10 -17.34 0.13
N ILE A 3 -3.89 -17.26 0.63
CA ILE A 3 -3.19 -15.99 0.77
C ILE A 3 -3.09 -15.47 -0.66
N ASN A 4 -3.65 -14.31 -0.97
CA ASN A 4 -3.42 -13.65 -2.24
C ASN A 4 -1.94 -13.22 -2.28
N ILE A 5 -1.11 -14.15 -2.70
CA ILE A 5 0.25 -13.86 -3.17
C ILE A 5 0.05 -13.15 -4.52
N PRO A 6 0.77 -12.08 -4.84
CA PRO A 6 0.70 -11.50 -6.19
C PRO A 6 0.98 -12.60 -7.22
N ASP A 7 0.25 -12.59 -8.32
CA ASP A 7 0.41 -13.57 -9.40
C ASP A 7 1.69 -13.31 -10.22
N TYR A 8 2.75 -12.80 -9.56
CA TYR A 8 4.04 -12.53 -10.21
C TYR A 8 5.21 -12.73 -9.25
N ASP A 9 6.32 -13.18 -9.81
CA ASP A 9 7.63 -13.15 -9.20
C ASP A 9 8.45 -11.96 -9.73
N VAL A 10 9.33 -11.39 -8.90
CA VAL A 10 10.22 -10.29 -9.29
C VAL A 10 11.56 -10.87 -9.70
N GLU A 11 11.89 -10.75 -10.98
CA GLU A 11 13.21 -11.07 -11.49
C GLU A 11 14.16 -9.88 -11.23
N ILE A 12 15.21 -10.11 -10.43
CA ILE A 12 16.26 -9.10 -10.23
C ILE A 12 17.21 -9.14 -11.41
N ILE A 13 17.40 -7.99 -12.06
CA ILE A 13 18.29 -7.82 -13.21
C ILE A 13 19.44 -6.87 -12.89
N ASP A 14 20.53 -6.98 -13.63
CA ASP A 14 21.67 -6.10 -13.54
C ASP A 14 21.51 -4.82 -14.39
N PRO A 15 22.38 -3.82 -14.22
CA PRO A 15 22.31 -2.58 -14.99
C PRO A 15 22.50 -2.78 -16.49
N GLU A 16 23.32 -3.74 -16.94
CA GLU A 16 23.58 -4.00 -18.35
C GLU A 16 22.31 -4.54 -19.03
N LYS A 17 21.65 -5.52 -18.43
CA LYS A 17 20.37 -6.04 -18.93
C LYS A 17 19.30 -4.94 -18.96
N LYS A 18 19.22 -4.11 -17.90
CA LYS A 18 18.29 -2.96 -17.85
C LYS A 18 18.56 -1.98 -19.00
N ASP A 19 19.83 -1.60 -19.25
CA ASP A 19 20.17 -0.64 -20.31
C ASP A 19 19.85 -1.21 -21.69
N LYS A 20 20.12 -2.49 -21.91
CA LYS A 20 19.75 -3.19 -23.14
C LYS A 20 18.24 -3.18 -23.38
N LEU A 21 17.42 -3.53 -22.36
CA LEU A 21 15.96 -3.49 -22.48
C LEU A 21 15.45 -2.09 -22.83
N ILE A 22 16.02 -1.04 -22.22
CA ILE A 22 15.60 0.33 -22.49
C ILE A 22 16.00 0.75 -23.90
N ASP A 23 17.25 0.55 -24.29
CA ASP A 23 17.82 1.15 -25.49
C ASP A 23 17.46 0.37 -26.77
N GLU A 24 17.37 -0.96 -26.68
CA GLU A 24 17.13 -1.81 -27.84
C GLU A 24 15.67 -2.25 -27.99
N GLU A 25 14.91 -2.39 -26.88
CA GLU A 25 13.59 -3.01 -26.92
C GLU A 25 12.45 -2.02 -26.64
N TYR A 26 12.58 -1.14 -25.64
CA TYR A 26 11.40 -0.44 -25.11
C TYR A 26 11.38 1.08 -25.29
N ARG A 27 12.49 1.72 -25.65
CA ARG A 27 12.55 3.19 -25.78
C ARG A 27 11.52 3.74 -26.75
N GLU A 28 11.37 3.11 -27.91
CA GLU A 28 10.43 3.53 -28.95
C GLU A 28 8.98 3.10 -28.67
N SER A 29 8.79 2.11 -27.80
CA SER A 29 7.46 1.64 -27.40
C SER A 29 6.75 2.59 -26.44
N VAL A 30 7.48 3.45 -25.72
CA VAL A 30 6.91 4.36 -24.74
C VAL A 30 6.16 5.51 -25.42
N SER A 31 4.85 5.60 -25.19
CA SER A 31 4.00 6.68 -25.72
C SER A 31 3.72 7.78 -24.69
N TYR A 32 3.76 7.45 -23.41
CA TYR A 32 3.41 8.37 -22.32
C TYR A 32 4.44 8.32 -21.20
N GLY A 33 4.75 9.49 -20.64
CA GLY A 33 5.58 9.63 -19.44
C GLY A 33 4.90 10.54 -18.41
N ARG A 34 4.82 10.12 -17.14
CA ARG A 34 4.25 10.93 -16.06
C ARG A 34 5.05 10.76 -14.78
N LYS A 35 5.24 11.85 -14.07
CA LYS A 35 5.90 11.86 -12.76
C LYS A 35 4.88 11.96 -11.64
N ALA A 36 5.08 11.17 -10.59
CA ALA A 36 4.28 11.19 -9.37
C ALA A 36 5.12 11.53 -8.16
N ASN A 37 4.49 12.23 -7.21
CA ASN A 37 5.02 12.49 -5.88
C ASN A 37 4.52 11.41 -4.93
N LEU A 38 5.37 10.46 -4.60
CA LEU A 38 5.11 9.40 -3.63
C LEU A 38 5.85 9.71 -2.32
N SER A 39 5.18 10.45 -1.43
CA SER A 39 5.77 10.91 -0.16
C SER A 39 7.10 11.67 -0.32
N GLY A 40 7.16 12.55 -1.31
CA GLY A 40 8.37 13.34 -1.65
C GLY A 40 9.32 12.66 -2.64
N MET A 41 9.11 11.38 -2.95
CA MET A 41 9.90 10.69 -3.97
C MET A 41 9.27 10.86 -5.35
N CYS A 42 10.10 11.25 -6.33
CA CYS A 42 9.69 11.35 -7.72
C CYS A 42 9.78 9.96 -8.37
N ILE A 43 8.65 9.34 -8.66
CA ILE A 43 8.58 8.10 -9.43
C ILE A 43 8.02 8.41 -10.81
N LYS A 44 8.71 7.97 -11.87
CA LYS A 44 8.30 8.21 -13.25
C LYS A 44 7.69 6.96 -13.86
N LEU A 45 6.42 7.05 -14.26
CA LEU A 45 5.76 6.09 -15.14
C LEU A 45 6.20 6.35 -16.59
N LEU A 46 6.48 5.27 -17.31
CA LEU A 46 6.75 5.21 -18.75
C LEU A 46 5.88 4.09 -19.32
N THR A 47 4.93 4.40 -20.20
CA THR A 47 3.95 3.40 -20.66
C THR A 47 3.48 3.66 -22.09
N ASN A 48 2.99 2.63 -22.75
CA ASN A 48 2.23 2.72 -24.02
C ASN A 48 0.72 2.56 -23.78
N ILE A 49 0.28 2.28 -22.55
CA ILE A 49 -1.12 2.05 -22.20
C ILE A 49 -1.74 3.36 -21.70
N LYS A 50 -2.63 3.94 -22.52
CA LYS A 50 -3.29 5.23 -22.22
C LYS A 50 -4.09 5.18 -20.93
N GLU A 51 -4.83 4.10 -20.71
CA GLU A 51 -5.68 3.92 -19.52
C GLU A 51 -4.84 3.96 -18.24
N PHE A 52 -3.70 3.29 -18.18
CA PHE A 52 -2.83 3.31 -17.00
C PHE A 52 -2.22 4.69 -16.75
N LYS A 53 -1.92 5.44 -17.80
CA LYS A 53 -1.50 6.85 -17.69
C LYS A 53 -2.60 7.70 -17.03
N GLU A 54 -3.87 7.53 -17.43
CA GLU A 54 -5.00 8.28 -16.88
C GLU A 54 -5.28 7.89 -15.42
N MET A 55 -5.26 6.59 -15.10
CA MET A 55 -5.39 6.11 -13.72
C MET A 55 -4.25 6.58 -12.83
N TRP A 56 -3.02 6.67 -13.35
CA TRP A 56 -1.87 7.21 -12.63
C TRP A 56 -2.06 8.67 -12.26
N GLU A 57 -2.55 9.48 -13.19
CA GLU A 57 -2.84 10.91 -12.97
C GLU A 57 -3.98 11.13 -11.98
N ASP A 58 -4.97 10.24 -11.96
CA ASP A 58 -6.04 10.28 -10.96
C ASP A 58 -5.57 9.82 -9.57
N ASN A 59 -4.71 8.80 -9.52
CA ASN A 59 -4.32 8.17 -8.26
C ASN A 59 -3.22 8.93 -7.51
N PHE A 60 -2.24 9.47 -8.22
CA PHE A 60 -1.07 10.09 -7.60
C PHE A 60 -1.03 11.61 -7.78
N LYS A 61 -0.46 12.31 -6.78
CA LYS A 61 -0.12 13.72 -6.93
C LYS A 61 0.99 13.86 -7.96
N SER A 62 0.85 14.83 -8.87
CA SER A 62 1.89 15.12 -9.87
C SER A 62 3.16 15.65 -9.21
N MET A 63 4.30 15.37 -9.85
CA MET A 63 5.59 15.95 -9.50
C MET A 63 6.01 16.92 -10.61
N ASN A 64 6.75 17.98 -10.23
CA ASN A 64 7.33 18.91 -11.22
C ASN A 64 8.22 18.15 -12.22
N GLU A 65 8.09 18.49 -13.51
CA GLU A 65 8.84 17.84 -14.57
C GLU A 65 10.36 18.09 -14.50
N ASP A 66 10.81 19.15 -13.83
CA ASP A 66 12.23 19.45 -13.64
C ASP A 66 12.89 18.56 -12.56
N VAL A 67 12.10 17.87 -11.73
CA VAL A 67 12.64 16.97 -10.71
C VAL A 67 13.15 15.68 -11.36
N ARG A 68 14.42 15.35 -11.11
CA ARG A 68 15.00 14.09 -11.57
C ARG A 68 14.30 12.90 -10.84
N PRO A 69 13.85 11.87 -11.56
CA PRO A 69 13.22 10.71 -10.93
C PRO A 69 14.16 9.97 -9.98
N HIS A 70 13.67 9.61 -8.81
CA HIS A 70 14.32 8.71 -7.85
C HIS A 70 14.17 7.24 -8.25
N GLY A 71 13.12 6.93 -9.00
CA GLY A 71 12.87 5.62 -9.57
C GLY A 71 11.97 5.71 -10.82
N ARG A 72 11.92 4.62 -11.57
CA ARG A 72 11.13 4.51 -12.82
C ARG A 72 10.37 3.21 -12.83
N ILE A 73 9.21 3.26 -13.45
CA ILE A 73 8.44 2.07 -13.77
C ILE A 73 8.06 2.11 -15.25
N PHE A 74 8.52 1.13 -16.03
CA PHE A 74 8.07 0.86 -17.38
C PHE A 74 6.89 -0.09 -17.30
N VAL A 75 5.76 0.31 -17.83
CA VAL A 75 4.54 -0.51 -17.87
C VAL A 75 4.12 -0.61 -19.31
N LEU A 76 4.40 -1.75 -19.95
CA LEU A 76 4.30 -1.90 -21.38
C LEU A 76 3.48 -3.13 -21.76
N ASP A 77 2.57 -2.93 -22.68
CA ASP A 77 2.02 -4.01 -23.49
C ASP A 77 3.01 -4.30 -24.63
N THR A 78 3.63 -5.47 -24.57
CA THR A 78 4.60 -5.94 -25.58
C THR A 78 3.98 -6.98 -26.51
N GLY A 79 2.70 -7.34 -26.30
CA GLY A 79 2.00 -8.41 -27.01
C GLY A 79 2.38 -9.81 -26.52
N GLY A 80 3.01 -9.92 -25.34
CA GLY A 80 3.31 -11.18 -24.69
C GLY A 80 2.07 -11.82 -24.04
N GLU A 81 2.10 -13.14 -23.84
CA GLU A 81 1.00 -13.87 -23.20
C GLU A 81 1.08 -13.87 -21.67
N GLU A 82 2.27 -13.67 -21.11
CA GLU A 82 2.51 -13.77 -19.66
C GLU A 82 3.03 -12.46 -19.08
N MET A 83 2.43 -12.05 -17.98
CA MET A 83 2.90 -10.89 -17.21
C MET A 83 4.29 -11.16 -16.61
N ARG A 84 5.20 -10.18 -16.75
CA ARG A 84 6.55 -10.26 -16.21
C ARG A 84 6.90 -9.02 -15.41
N VAL A 85 7.60 -9.24 -14.28
CA VAL A 85 8.13 -8.15 -13.44
C VAL A 85 9.64 -8.29 -13.33
N LEU A 86 10.38 -7.28 -13.82
CA LEU A 86 11.83 -7.24 -13.67
C LEU A 86 12.21 -5.99 -12.88
N TYR A 87 13.22 -6.09 -12.03
CA TYR A 87 13.65 -4.97 -11.20
C TYR A 87 15.18 -4.83 -11.15
N GLU A 88 15.66 -3.63 -11.48
CA GLU A 88 17.07 -3.24 -11.33
C GLU A 88 17.20 -2.34 -10.09
N PRO A 89 17.83 -2.84 -9.00
CA PRO A 89 17.79 -2.19 -7.68
C PRO A 89 18.72 -0.98 -7.53
N ILE A 90 19.73 -0.79 -8.40
CA ILE A 90 20.69 0.32 -8.28
C ILE A 90 20.05 1.63 -8.76
N SER A 91 19.48 1.63 -9.96
CA SER A 91 18.78 2.80 -10.53
C SER A 91 17.30 2.87 -10.17
N LYS A 92 16.79 1.91 -9.37
CA LYS A 92 15.38 1.82 -8.98
C LYS A 92 14.46 1.78 -10.20
N THR A 93 14.79 0.91 -11.16
CA THR A 93 14.02 0.76 -12.40
C THR A 93 13.27 -0.56 -12.42
N CYS A 94 11.94 -0.49 -12.49
CA CYS A 94 11.04 -1.64 -12.59
C CYS A 94 10.44 -1.73 -13.98
N PHE A 95 10.30 -2.94 -14.51
CA PHE A 95 9.54 -3.25 -15.72
C PHE A 95 8.38 -4.13 -15.34
N LEU A 96 7.18 -3.74 -15.72
CA LEU A 96 5.95 -4.50 -15.65
C LEU A 96 5.43 -4.68 -17.06
N LEU A 97 5.57 -5.87 -17.60
CA LEU A 97 5.27 -6.19 -18.99
C LEU A 97 4.00 -7.02 -19.05
N ASP A 98 3.15 -6.72 -20.05
CA ASP A 98 1.95 -7.49 -20.39
C ASP A 98 0.98 -7.63 -19.22
N CYS A 99 0.82 -6.54 -18.46
CA CYS A 99 -0.08 -6.46 -17.32
C CYS A 99 -1.37 -5.74 -17.72
N ASP A 100 -2.50 -6.31 -17.34
CA ASP A 100 -3.83 -5.76 -17.58
C ASP A 100 -4.49 -5.17 -16.32
N TYR A 101 -3.77 -5.20 -15.17
CA TYR A 101 -4.30 -4.76 -13.89
C TYR A 101 -3.54 -3.59 -13.28
N TYR A 102 -4.18 -2.43 -13.23
CA TYR A 102 -3.59 -1.20 -12.66
C TYR A 102 -3.17 -1.33 -11.19
N GLY A 103 -3.81 -2.19 -10.41
CA GLY A 103 -3.42 -2.44 -9.01
C GLY A 103 -1.96 -2.89 -8.87
N TYR A 104 -1.42 -3.64 -9.83
CA TYR A 104 0.01 -4.01 -9.83
C TYR A 104 0.91 -2.84 -10.21
N VAL A 105 0.49 -2.01 -11.18
CA VAL A 105 1.20 -0.76 -11.53
C VAL A 105 1.37 0.12 -10.30
N LYS A 106 0.27 0.34 -9.58
CA LYS A 106 0.22 1.11 -8.33
C LYS A 106 1.16 0.51 -7.26
N SER A 107 0.99 -0.76 -6.97
CA SER A 107 1.74 -1.45 -5.90
C SER A 107 3.25 -1.47 -6.18
N LEU A 108 3.65 -1.72 -7.44
CA LEU A 108 5.05 -1.70 -7.82
C LEU A 108 5.66 -0.29 -7.79
N ALA A 109 4.91 0.74 -8.16
CA ALA A 109 5.37 2.13 -8.01
C ALA A 109 5.65 2.49 -6.55
N LEU A 110 4.74 2.09 -5.65
CA LEU A 110 4.90 2.27 -4.20
C LEU A 110 6.07 1.45 -3.66
N ALA A 111 6.26 0.23 -4.16
CA ALA A 111 7.39 -0.63 -3.79
C ALA A 111 8.74 -0.06 -4.24
N VAL A 112 8.84 0.51 -5.45
CA VAL A 112 10.04 1.21 -5.95
C VAL A 112 10.38 2.39 -5.05
N SER A 113 9.38 3.21 -4.70
CA SER A 113 9.57 4.31 -3.75
C SER A 113 10.01 3.81 -2.36
N GLY A 114 9.39 2.73 -1.87
CA GLY A 114 9.75 2.09 -0.61
C GLY A 114 11.19 1.57 -0.60
N ASP A 115 11.62 0.91 -1.68
CA ASP A 115 12.98 0.39 -1.82
C ASP A 115 14.03 1.51 -1.85
N PHE A 116 13.72 2.65 -2.50
CA PHE A 116 14.56 3.85 -2.45
C PHE A 116 14.70 4.37 -1.02
N LEU A 117 13.58 4.52 -0.30
CA LEU A 117 13.58 5.04 1.07
C LEU A 117 14.34 4.12 2.03
N GLU A 118 14.22 2.81 1.89
CA GLU A 118 14.98 1.84 2.67
C GLU A 118 16.49 1.93 2.41
N GLU A 119 16.91 2.21 1.18
CA GLU A 119 18.31 2.40 0.84
C GLU A 119 18.90 3.65 1.49
N TYR A 120 18.13 4.73 1.49
CA TYR A 120 18.54 6.04 2.02
C TYR A 120 17.87 6.39 3.35
N HIS A 121 17.48 5.38 4.16
CA HIS A 121 16.77 5.59 5.43
C HIS A 121 17.52 6.49 6.42
N SER A 122 18.85 6.49 6.41
CA SER A 122 19.67 7.37 7.25
C SER A 122 19.52 8.86 6.92
N ILE A 123 19.09 9.18 5.69
CA ILE A 123 18.86 10.55 5.20
C ILE A 123 17.40 10.95 5.36
N HIS A 124 16.49 10.07 4.92
CA HIS A 124 15.06 10.38 4.86
C HIS A 124 14.30 10.00 6.13
N SER A 125 14.82 9.08 6.93
CA SER A 125 14.16 8.52 8.14
C SER A 125 12.74 7.99 7.86
N ARG A 126 12.46 7.56 6.62
CA ARG A 126 11.15 7.10 6.16
C ARG A 126 11.18 5.63 5.78
N HIS A 127 10.08 4.97 6.05
CA HIS A 127 9.84 3.60 5.58
C HIS A 127 8.41 3.48 5.05
N SER A 128 8.21 2.59 4.07
CA SER A 128 6.90 2.21 3.61
C SER A 128 6.34 1.03 4.41
N VAL A 129 5.03 1.01 4.59
CA VAL A 129 4.31 -0.08 5.25
C VAL A 129 3.10 -0.44 4.40
N HIS A 130 2.96 -1.72 4.07
CA HIS A 130 1.75 -2.24 3.44
C HIS A 130 0.68 -2.46 4.51
N GLY A 131 -0.33 -1.61 4.51
CA GLY A 131 -1.39 -1.59 5.50
C GLY A 131 -2.35 -0.43 5.28
N ALA A 132 -3.50 -0.47 5.94
CA ALA A 132 -4.41 0.66 6.00
C ALA A 132 -4.07 1.58 7.17
N ALA A 133 -4.41 2.86 7.06
CA ALA A 133 -4.28 3.83 8.15
C ALA A 133 -5.47 4.77 8.18
N VAL A 134 -5.98 5.03 9.37
CA VAL A 134 -7.07 5.97 9.65
C VAL A 134 -6.66 6.98 10.70
N ASP A 135 -7.30 8.13 10.67
CA ASP A 135 -7.19 9.19 11.67
C ASP A 135 -8.53 9.36 12.41
N TYR A 136 -8.48 9.42 13.72
CA TYR A 136 -9.61 9.87 14.54
C TYR A 136 -9.16 11.04 15.39
N LYS A 137 -9.62 12.24 15.06
CA LYS A 137 -9.33 13.49 15.82
C LYS A 137 -7.83 13.75 16.04
N GLY A 138 -7.01 13.44 15.06
CA GLY A 138 -5.55 13.63 15.12
C GLY A 138 -4.77 12.44 15.69
N ILE A 139 -5.46 11.35 16.03
CA ILE A 139 -4.87 10.11 16.51
C ILE A 139 -4.90 9.07 15.39
N GLY A 140 -3.72 8.71 14.89
CA GLY A 140 -3.56 7.72 13.84
C GLY A 140 -3.60 6.30 14.35
N THR A 141 -4.28 5.43 13.64
CA THR A 141 -4.28 3.97 13.83
C THR A 141 -3.95 3.28 12.52
N ALA A 142 -2.91 2.44 12.51
CA ALA A 142 -2.55 1.59 11.38
C ALA A 142 -3.14 0.19 11.55
N ILE A 143 -3.62 -0.41 10.46
CA ILE A 143 -4.12 -1.78 10.39
C ILE A 143 -3.21 -2.56 9.45
N ILE A 144 -2.44 -3.49 9.99
CA ILE A 144 -1.42 -4.26 9.27
C ILE A 144 -1.77 -5.75 9.38
N ALA A 145 -1.79 -6.44 8.25
CA ALA A 145 -2.07 -7.88 8.21
C ALA A 145 -1.59 -8.46 6.87
N PRO A 146 -1.41 -9.78 6.77
CA PRO A 146 -1.27 -10.47 5.50
C PRO A 146 -2.44 -10.15 4.55
N SER A 147 -2.24 -10.39 3.25
CA SER A 147 -3.29 -10.19 2.26
C SER A 147 -4.52 -11.06 2.57
N GLY A 148 -5.74 -10.57 2.30
CA GLY A 148 -6.98 -11.33 2.48
C GLY A 148 -7.52 -11.46 3.92
N VAL A 149 -6.86 -10.88 4.93
CA VAL A 149 -7.32 -10.95 6.35
C VAL A 149 -8.37 -9.89 6.68
N GLY A 150 -8.63 -8.93 5.78
CA GLY A 150 -9.73 -7.96 5.92
C GLY A 150 -9.31 -6.53 6.26
N LYS A 151 -8.04 -6.12 6.05
CA LYS A 151 -7.57 -4.74 6.29
C LYS A 151 -8.50 -3.69 5.69
N THR A 152 -8.69 -3.78 4.38
CA THR A 152 -9.47 -2.82 3.60
C THR A 152 -10.92 -2.78 4.06
N THR A 153 -11.57 -3.93 4.25
CA THR A 153 -12.96 -4.03 4.75
C THR A 153 -13.12 -3.32 6.10
N GLN A 154 -12.17 -3.50 7.01
CA GLN A 154 -12.22 -2.86 8.32
C GLN A 154 -11.97 -1.36 8.23
N ALA A 155 -11.00 -0.91 7.42
CA ALA A 155 -10.72 0.51 7.24
C ALA A 155 -11.94 1.26 6.68
N TYR A 156 -12.57 0.72 5.63
CA TYR A 156 -13.78 1.33 5.06
C TYR A 156 -14.99 1.27 6.00
N GLY A 157 -15.10 0.20 6.80
CA GLY A 157 -16.12 0.12 7.84
C GLY A 157 -15.98 1.22 8.90
N LEU A 158 -14.75 1.61 9.25
CA LEU A 158 -14.47 2.70 10.19
C LEU A 158 -14.83 4.08 9.64
N LEU A 159 -14.83 4.28 8.32
CA LEU A 159 -15.24 5.56 7.71
C LEU A 159 -16.73 5.87 7.86
N LEU A 160 -17.52 4.94 8.37
CA LEU A 160 -18.91 5.18 8.74
C LEU A 160 -19.05 5.93 10.06
N GLU A 161 -17.97 5.96 10.86
CA GLU A 161 -17.93 6.67 12.13
C GLU A 161 -17.65 8.17 11.90
N GLU A 162 -18.32 9.01 12.68
CA GLU A 162 -18.10 10.45 12.68
C GLU A 162 -16.63 10.77 13.06
N ASP A 163 -16.04 11.75 12.40
CA ASP A 163 -14.66 12.20 12.61
C ASP A 163 -13.55 11.19 12.27
N VAL A 164 -13.86 9.99 11.81
CA VAL A 164 -12.84 9.11 11.23
C VAL A 164 -12.53 9.54 9.80
N ARG A 165 -11.24 9.62 9.49
CA ARG A 165 -10.72 9.99 8.17
C ARG A 165 -9.74 8.93 7.68
N LEU A 166 -9.80 8.59 6.40
CA LEU A 166 -8.87 7.66 5.78
C LEU A 166 -7.56 8.38 5.44
N ILE A 167 -6.44 7.78 5.83
CA ILE A 167 -5.12 8.16 5.32
C ILE A 167 -4.85 7.35 4.05
N THR A 168 -4.99 6.02 4.14
CA THR A 168 -4.85 5.08 3.03
C THR A 168 -5.48 3.74 3.38
N ASP A 169 -5.82 2.95 2.39
CA ASP A 169 -6.37 1.60 2.55
C ASP A 169 -5.37 0.48 2.27
N ASP A 170 -4.23 0.79 1.65
CA ASP A 170 -3.33 -0.23 1.15
C ASP A 170 -1.86 -0.01 1.51
N TRP A 171 -1.37 1.23 1.43
CA TRP A 171 0.04 1.54 1.61
C TRP A 171 0.27 2.93 2.19
N PHE A 172 1.14 3.05 3.19
CA PHE A 172 1.51 4.35 3.78
C PHE A 172 3.01 4.47 4.01
N TYR A 173 3.46 5.71 4.14
CA TYR A 173 4.83 6.01 4.51
C TYR A 173 4.87 6.52 5.96
N THR A 174 5.89 6.08 6.70
CA THR A 174 6.10 6.51 8.06
C THR A 174 7.42 7.25 8.19
N MET A 175 7.43 8.27 9.04
CA MET A 175 8.65 8.95 9.47
C MET A 175 8.70 8.96 11.00
N ILE A 176 9.78 8.41 11.56
CA ILE A 176 10.00 8.44 13.01
C ILE A 176 10.78 9.70 13.37
N VAL A 177 10.15 10.60 14.12
CA VAL A 177 10.72 11.89 14.55
C VAL A 177 10.69 11.96 16.07
N GLY A 178 11.85 11.84 16.70
CA GLY A 178 11.95 11.77 18.16
C GLY A 178 11.10 10.62 18.72
N ASN A 179 10.13 10.97 19.56
CA ASN A 179 9.18 10.00 20.16
C ASN A 179 7.88 9.86 19.36
N GLY A 180 7.73 10.59 18.25
CA GLY A 180 6.55 10.55 17.40
C GLY A 180 6.75 9.69 16.17
N VAL A 181 5.64 9.21 15.62
CA VAL A 181 5.58 8.54 14.32
C VAL A 181 4.59 9.30 13.46
N ASP A 182 5.07 9.92 12.39
CA ASP A 182 4.23 10.53 11.37
C ASP A 182 3.86 9.49 10.32
N VAL A 183 2.61 9.47 9.91
CA VAL A 183 2.09 8.61 8.82
C VAL A 183 1.58 9.49 7.71
N GLN A 184 2.00 9.21 6.49
CA GLN A 184 1.66 9.95 5.28
C GLN A 184 0.97 9.05 4.27
N ALA A 185 -0.10 9.58 3.65
CA ALA A 185 -0.77 8.93 2.56
C ALA A 185 0.17 8.74 1.36
N SER A 186 0.09 7.59 0.73
CA SER A 186 0.85 7.28 -0.49
C SER A 186 0.16 7.76 -1.75
N GLU A 187 -1.17 7.87 -1.71
CA GLU A 187 -2.06 8.07 -2.84
C GLU A 187 -2.95 9.29 -2.59
N LYS A 188 -3.37 9.92 -3.67
CA LYS A 188 -4.33 11.02 -3.65
C LYS A 188 -5.75 10.51 -3.47
N ASN A 189 -6.07 9.36 -4.09
CA ASN A 189 -7.35 8.70 -4.05
C ASN A 189 -7.21 7.29 -3.51
N CYS A 190 -8.27 6.78 -2.88
CA CYS A 190 -8.41 5.37 -2.52
C CYS A 190 -9.58 4.78 -3.29
N TYR A 191 -9.53 3.48 -3.54
CA TYR A 191 -10.48 2.81 -4.41
C TYR A 191 -11.06 1.60 -3.68
N ILE A 192 -12.41 1.52 -3.63
CA ILE A 192 -13.10 0.37 -3.03
C ILE A 192 -13.35 -0.68 -4.09
N ARG A 193 -13.01 -1.93 -3.81
CA ARG A 193 -13.41 -3.07 -4.64
C ARG A 193 -14.89 -3.36 -4.47
N VAL A 194 -15.52 -3.87 -5.53
CA VAL A 194 -16.97 -4.18 -5.54
C VAL A 194 -17.38 -5.13 -4.41
N ASP A 195 -16.57 -6.16 -4.16
CA ASP A 195 -16.82 -7.14 -3.10
C ASP A 195 -16.85 -6.50 -1.70
N ILE A 196 -16.07 -5.43 -1.47
CA ILE A 196 -16.06 -4.71 -0.20
C ILE A 196 -17.23 -3.72 -0.13
N ALA A 197 -17.57 -3.11 -1.26
CA ALA A 197 -18.70 -2.16 -1.32
C ALA A 197 -20.04 -2.89 -1.08
N SER A 198 -20.20 -4.13 -1.54
CA SER A 198 -21.40 -4.93 -1.28
C SER A 198 -21.57 -5.36 0.18
N ASP A 199 -20.47 -5.43 0.95
CA ASP A 199 -20.50 -5.77 2.37
C ASP A 199 -20.90 -4.59 3.27
N ILE A 200 -21.07 -3.39 2.72
CA ILE A 200 -21.38 -2.15 3.45
C ILE A 200 -22.52 -1.43 2.76
N GLU A 201 -23.72 -1.52 3.29
CA GLU A 201 -24.97 -0.98 2.73
C GLU A 201 -24.85 0.48 2.23
N LYS A 202 -24.12 1.35 2.98
CA LYS A 202 -23.88 2.73 2.59
C LYS A 202 -23.09 2.87 1.27
N TYR A 203 -22.36 1.84 0.88
CA TYR A 203 -21.56 1.81 -0.36
C TYR A 203 -22.29 1.12 -1.52
N GLU A 204 -23.45 0.49 -1.30
CA GLU A 204 -24.24 -0.14 -2.37
C GLU A 204 -24.71 0.85 -3.44
N GLU A 205 -25.01 2.10 -3.06
CA GLU A 205 -25.41 3.14 -4.02
C GLU A 205 -24.32 3.44 -5.07
N LEU A 206 -23.07 3.13 -4.74
CA LEU A 206 -21.93 3.33 -5.62
C LEU A 206 -21.82 2.28 -6.71
N LEU A 207 -22.41 1.11 -6.47
CA LEU A 207 -22.37 -0.01 -7.40
C LEU A 207 -23.28 0.24 -8.62
N LYS A 208 -24.12 1.29 -8.59
CA LYS A 208 -25.13 1.55 -9.63
C LYS A 208 -24.58 2.07 -10.96
N ASP A 209 -23.39 2.71 -10.94
CA ASP A 209 -22.81 3.38 -12.13
C ASP A 209 -21.34 2.98 -12.37
N ILE A 210 -21.00 1.69 -12.18
CA ILE A 210 -19.62 1.23 -12.21
C ILE A 210 -19.27 0.56 -13.53
N SER A 211 -18.14 0.96 -14.11
CA SER A 211 -17.41 0.14 -15.09
C SER A 211 -16.53 -0.85 -14.33
N LEU A 212 -16.71 -2.13 -14.63
CA LEU A 212 -15.86 -3.20 -14.12
C LEU A 212 -14.62 -3.33 -14.99
N ASP A 213 -13.46 -3.59 -14.37
CA ASP A 213 -12.27 -4.02 -15.08
C ASP A 213 -12.45 -5.44 -15.65
N GLY A 214 -11.51 -5.91 -16.47
CA GLY A 214 -11.55 -7.23 -17.07
C GLY A 214 -11.64 -8.40 -16.06
N TYR A 215 -11.43 -8.15 -14.77
CA TYR A 215 -11.53 -9.10 -13.66
C TYR A 215 -12.79 -8.92 -12.80
N GLY A 216 -13.75 -8.12 -13.25
CA GLY A 216 -14.97 -7.86 -12.51
C GLY A 216 -14.76 -7.03 -11.23
N ARG A 217 -13.69 -6.23 -11.16
CA ARG A 217 -13.39 -5.32 -10.05
C ARG A 217 -13.71 -3.90 -10.48
N ALA A 218 -14.50 -3.19 -9.68
CA ALA A 218 -14.70 -1.76 -9.87
C ALA A 218 -13.74 -0.99 -8.95
N VAL A 219 -13.19 0.06 -9.52
CA VAL A 219 -12.36 1.02 -8.80
C VAL A 219 -13.20 2.25 -8.53
N ILE A 220 -13.54 2.50 -7.28
CA ILE A 220 -14.44 3.59 -6.88
C ILE A 220 -13.65 4.60 -6.06
N ASN A 221 -13.71 5.86 -6.45
CA ASN A 221 -13.09 6.93 -5.67
C ASN A 221 -13.96 7.25 -4.44
N VAL A 222 -13.45 6.91 -3.25
CA VAL A 222 -14.12 7.12 -1.95
C VAL A 222 -14.54 8.57 -1.71
N ARG A 223 -13.81 9.55 -2.26
CA ARG A 223 -14.16 10.97 -2.13
C ARG A 223 -15.46 11.34 -2.79
N ARG A 224 -15.83 10.64 -3.86
CA ARG A 224 -17.13 10.88 -4.54
C ARG A 224 -18.32 10.54 -3.65
N ILE A 225 -18.12 9.67 -2.66
CA ILE A 225 -19.19 9.18 -1.81
C ILE A 225 -19.24 9.87 -0.47
N LEU A 226 -18.07 9.91 0.17
CA LEU A 226 -17.93 10.40 1.53
C LEU A 226 -17.49 11.88 1.58
N GLY A 227 -17.23 12.47 0.41
CA GLY A 227 -16.73 13.83 0.26
C GLY A 227 -15.22 13.95 0.48
N GLU A 228 -14.65 15.09 0.08
CA GLU A 228 -13.23 15.41 0.20
C GLU A 228 -12.71 15.29 1.65
N GLY A 229 -13.56 15.64 2.62
CA GLY A 229 -13.24 15.57 4.05
C GLY A 229 -13.06 14.17 4.62
N ALA A 230 -13.40 13.11 3.88
CA ALA A 230 -13.22 11.74 4.31
C ALA A 230 -11.76 11.29 4.26
N MET A 231 -10.90 12.02 3.52
CA MET A 231 -9.49 11.73 3.36
C MET A 231 -8.63 12.74 4.11
N LYS A 232 -7.50 12.29 4.66
CA LYS A 232 -6.51 13.12 5.31
C LYS A 232 -5.10 12.72 4.87
N GLU A 233 -4.22 13.67 4.64
CA GLU A 233 -2.88 13.41 4.06
C GLU A 233 -1.88 12.83 5.05
N ASN A 234 -2.03 13.15 6.33
CA ASN A 234 -1.10 12.69 7.37
C ASN A 234 -1.77 12.61 8.75
N THR A 235 -1.15 11.87 9.64
CA THR A 235 -1.57 11.75 11.04
C THR A 235 -0.39 11.33 11.92
N THR A 236 -0.51 11.56 13.23
CA THR A 236 0.42 11.02 14.22
C THR A 236 -0.04 9.63 14.65
N LEU A 237 0.73 8.61 14.34
CA LEU A 237 0.42 7.22 14.68
C LEU A 237 0.57 6.99 16.18
N ARG A 238 -0.49 6.47 16.80
CA ARG A 238 -0.51 6.06 18.20
C ARG A 238 -0.81 4.58 18.39
N ASN A 239 -1.59 4.01 17.49
CA ASN A 239 -2.01 2.62 17.56
C ASN A 239 -1.59 1.84 16.31
N VAL A 240 -1.16 0.61 16.51
CA VAL A 240 -0.98 -0.39 15.46
C VAL A 240 -1.86 -1.59 15.77
N ILE A 241 -2.69 -1.99 14.84
CA ILE A 241 -3.53 -3.18 14.94
C ILE A 241 -3.00 -4.22 13.95
N HIS A 242 -2.55 -5.35 14.47
CA HIS A 242 -2.30 -6.53 13.67
C HIS A 242 -3.56 -7.38 13.60
N LEU A 243 -4.03 -7.68 12.37
CA LEU A 243 -5.13 -8.64 12.19
C LEU A 243 -4.56 -10.03 11.93
N LYS A 244 -5.10 -11.01 12.63
CA LYS A 244 -4.88 -12.43 12.33
C LYS A 244 -6.22 -13.15 12.16
N ARG A 245 -6.18 -14.34 11.57
CA ARG A 245 -7.35 -15.23 11.52
C ARG A 245 -6.91 -16.61 11.99
N ASP A 246 -7.08 -16.87 13.27
CA ASP A 246 -6.60 -18.04 13.98
C ASP A 246 -7.77 -18.65 14.81
N PRO A 247 -8.39 -19.73 14.32
CA PRO A 247 -9.54 -20.37 14.97
C PRO A 247 -9.21 -20.96 16.36
N ASP A 248 -7.93 -21.24 16.61
CA ASP A 248 -7.48 -21.86 17.85
C ASP A 248 -7.27 -20.81 18.97
N ASP A 249 -7.02 -19.55 18.63
CA ASP A 249 -6.96 -18.46 19.63
C ASP A 249 -8.36 -17.88 19.88
N LYS A 250 -8.88 -18.09 21.08
CA LYS A 250 -10.21 -17.58 21.49
C LYS A 250 -10.21 -16.11 21.88
N ARG A 251 -9.05 -15.49 22.02
CA ARG A 251 -8.91 -14.07 22.38
C ARG A 251 -9.14 -13.21 21.14
N LEU A 252 -10.20 -12.44 21.13
CA LEU A 252 -10.56 -11.60 19.98
C LEU A 252 -9.68 -10.34 19.90
N VAL A 253 -9.38 -9.71 21.03
CA VAL A 253 -8.57 -8.49 21.12
C VAL A 253 -7.61 -8.58 22.30
N ARG A 254 -6.39 -8.12 22.10
CA ARG A 254 -5.41 -7.96 23.19
C ARG A 254 -4.33 -6.94 22.84
N LYS A 255 -3.87 -6.18 23.82
CA LYS A 255 -2.60 -5.45 23.71
C LYS A 255 -1.46 -6.47 23.71
N VAL A 256 -0.46 -6.22 22.88
CA VAL A 256 0.71 -7.10 22.77
C VAL A 256 1.99 -6.31 23.03
N LYS A 257 2.99 -7.01 23.57
CA LYS A 257 4.32 -6.45 23.77
C LYS A 257 5.06 -6.32 22.43
N LYS A 258 6.04 -5.43 22.39
CA LYS A 258 6.89 -5.18 21.21
C LYS A 258 7.46 -6.48 20.62
N GLU A 259 7.97 -7.37 21.47
CA GLU A 259 8.62 -8.61 21.05
C GLU A 259 7.65 -9.56 20.33
N GLU A 260 6.41 -9.62 20.80
CA GLU A 260 5.37 -10.43 20.16
C GLU A 260 4.92 -9.81 18.83
N ALA A 261 4.75 -8.48 18.79
CA ALA A 261 4.42 -7.76 17.58
C ALA A 261 5.53 -7.90 16.52
N LEU A 262 6.80 -7.80 16.94
CA LEU A 262 7.95 -7.98 16.06
C LEU A 262 8.00 -9.40 15.51
N LYS A 263 7.81 -10.41 16.38
CA LYS A 263 7.73 -11.80 15.92
C LYS A 263 6.63 -11.99 14.89
N TYR A 264 5.43 -11.44 15.14
CA TYR A 264 4.31 -11.57 14.21
C TYR A 264 4.63 -10.98 12.83
N ILE A 265 5.19 -9.77 12.76
CA ILE A 265 5.47 -9.12 11.48
C ILE A 265 6.58 -9.82 10.69
N LEU A 266 7.59 -10.39 11.39
CA LEU A 266 8.66 -11.17 10.79
C LEU A 266 8.15 -12.52 10.26
N ASP A 267 7.35 -13.24 11.04
CA ASP A 267 6.76 -14.53 10.65
C ASP A 267 5.82 -14.39 9.43
N ASN A 268 5.32 -13.18 9.14
CA ASN A 268 4.44 -12.88 8.02
C ASN A 268 5.11 -12.02 6.93
N ASP A 269 6.43 -12.09 6.77
CA ASP A 269 7.20 -11.36 5.75
C ASP A 269 6.81 -9.87 5.67
N PHE A 270 6.81 -9.21 6.82
CA PHE A 270 6.41 -7.80 6.99
C PHE A 270 4.98 -7.48 6.51
N CYS A 271 4.13 -8.49 6.34
CA CYS A 271 2.79 -8.39 5.74
C CYS A 271 2.78 -7.71 4.36
N ASN A 272 3.93 -7.71 3.65
CA ASN A 272 4.08 -7.01 2.39
C ASN A 272 4.44 -7.96 1.24
N PRO A 273 3.47 -8.36 0.40
CA PRO A 273 3.71 -9.26 -0.72
C PRO A 273 4.49 -8.61 -1.88
N HIS A 274 4.54 -7.27 -1.95
CA HIS A 274 5.13 -6.50 -3.03
C HIS A 274 6.58 -6.04 -2.78
N LEU A 275 7.29 -6.64 -1.81
CA LEU A 275 8.70 -6.33 -1.57
C LEU A 275 9.57 -6.72 -2.76
N LEU A 276 10.24 -5.75 -3.39
CA LEU A 276 11.08 -5.97 -4.57
C LEU A 276 12.40 -6.66 -4.25
N VAL A 277 12.99 -6.36 -3.09
CA VAL A 277 14.27 -6.93 -2.65
C VAL A 277 14.10 -7.61 -1.30
N ARG A 278 14.45 -8.92 -1.23
CA ARG A 278 14.29 -9.79 -0.05
C ARG A 278 15.63 -10.36 0.41
N ASP A 279 16.65 -9.50 0.58
CA ASP A 279 17.95 -9.91 1.11
C ASP A 279 18.06 -9.71 2.63
N LYS A 280 19.15 -10.28 3.22
CA LYS A 280 19.40 -10.19 4.67
C LYS A 280 19.58 -8.73 5.16
N ARG A 281 20.14 -7.85 4.33
CA ARG A 281 20.38 -6.44 4.68
C ARG A 281 19.07 -5.70 4.77
N LYS A 282 18.20 -5.83 3.76
CA LYS A 282 16.87 -5.23 3.73
C LYS A 282 15.98 -5.78 4.86
N GLY A 283 16.03 -7.08 5.10
CA GLY A 283 15.33 -7.70 6.23
C GLY A 283 15.69 -7.07 7.57
N LYS A 284 17.00 -6.88 7.84
CA LYS A 284 17.46 -6.21 9.08
C LYS A 284 17.07 -4.74 9.17
N LEU A 285 17.01 -4.02 8.05
CA LEU A 285 16.55 -2.62 8.05
C LEU A 285 15.07 -2.53 8.41
N ARG A 286 14.24 -3.38 7.82
CA ARG A 286 12.80 -3.47 8.11
C ARG A 286 12.54 -3.90 9.55
N GLU A 287 13.25 -4.92 10.04
CA GLU A 287 13.17 -5.37 11.44
C GLU A 287 13.45 -4.22 12.42
N LYS A 288 14.56 -3.50 12.25
CA LYS A 288 14.91 -2.33 13.09
C LYS A 288 13.88 -1.20 13.00
N PHE A 289 13.30 -1.01 11.83
CA PHE A 289 12.23 -0.02 11.66
C PHE A 289 10.99 -0.40 12.47
N PHE A 290 10.50 -1.65 12.34
CA PHE A 290 9.32 -2.12 13.08
C PHE A 290 9.57 -2.16 14.60
N GLU A 291 10.79 -2.51 15.04
CA GLU A 291 11.17 -2.41 16.44
C GLU A 291 10.99 -0.99 16.99
N LYS A 292 11.51 0.02 16.29
CA LYS A 292 11.35 1.43 16.66
C LYS A 292 9.90 1.92 16.58
N LEU A 293 9.13 1.42 15.62
CA LEU A 293 7.72 1.73 15.45
C LEU A 293 6.92 1.26 16.68
N TYR A 294 7.12 -0.01 17.07
CA TYR A 294 6.41 -0.61 18.20
C TYR A 294 6.85 -0.07 19.57
N GLU A 295 8.04 0.50 19.68
CA GLU A 295 8.46 1.25 20.88
C GLU A 295 7.68 2.55 21.10
N ARG A 296 7.09 3.10 20.05
CA ARG A 296 6.42 4.42 20.04
C ARG A 296 4.92 4.35 19.89
N THR A 297 4.38 3.15 19.74
CA THR A 297 2.96 2.92 19.50
C THR A 297 2.41 1.87 20.45
N THR A 298 1.12 1.95 20.72
CA THR A 298 0.40 0.84 21.37
C THR A 298 0.05 -0.19 20.30
N VAL A 299 0.44 -1.44 20.52
CA VAL A 299 0.17 -2.51 19.56
C VAL A 299 -0.93 -3.43 20.05
N TYR A 300 -1.88 -3.71 19.17
CA TYR A 300 -2.99 -4.63 19.41
C TYR A 300 -2.93 -5.80 18.42
N MET A 301 -3.35 -6.96 18.88
CA MET A 301 -3.67 -8.11 18.04
C MET A 301 -5.17 -8.30 18.03
N VAL A 302 -5.78 -8.33 16.85
CA VAL A 302 -7.20 -8.58 16.65
C VAL A 302 -7.37 -9.85 15.83
N ASN A 303 -8.13 -10.81 16.39
CA ASN A 303 -8.42 -12.09 15.74
C ASN A 303 -9.76 -12.01 15.00
N THR A 304 -9.72 -11.99 13.65
CA THR A 304 -10.89 -11.79 12.79
C THR A 304 -11.63 -13.11 12.48
N THR A 305 -11.85 -13.95 13.49
CA THR A 305 -12.57 -15.23 13.37
C THR A 305 -14.09 -15.11 13.55
N THR A 306 -14.59 -13.91 13.84
CA THR A 306 -16.02 -13.62 14.01
C THR A 306 -16.61 -12.96 12.77
N THR A 307 -17.85 -12.46 12.84
CA THR A 307 -18.48 -11.72 11.74
C THR A 307 -17.78 -10.39 11.47
N ILE A 308 -17.97 -9.83 10.27
CA ILE A 308 -17.38 -8.55 9.87
C ILE A 308 -17.78 -7.45 10.85
N GLU A 309 -19.03 -7.41 11.28
CA GLU A 309 -19.59 -6.40 12.19
C GLU A 309 -18.93 -6.49 13.57
N LYS A 310 -18.81 -7.70 14.13
CA LYS A 310 -18.13 -7.89 15.42
C LYS A 310 -16.66 -7.54 15.37
N ASN A 311 -15.97 -7.91 14.30
CA ASN A 311 -14.58 -7.54 14.11
C ASN A 311 -14.44 -6.00 13.99
N ARG A 312 -15.36 -5.35 13.27
CA ARG A 312 -15.42 -3.88 13.15
C ARG A 312 -15.64 -3.22 14.51
N GLU A 313 -16.57 -3.71 15.31
CA GLU A 313 -16.83 -3.19 16.65
C GLU A 313 -15.57 -3.24 17.54
N GLN A 314 -14.82 -4.34 17.51
CA GLN A 314 -13.58 -4.48 18.26
C GLN A 314 -12.53 -3.45 17.81
N ILE A 315 -12.35 -3.28 16.51
CA ILE A 315 -11.39 -2.33 15.96
C ILE A 315 -11.85 -0.89 16.22
N ARG A 316 -13.15 -0.62 16.07
CA ARG A 316 -13.76 0.67 16.38
C ARG A 316 -13.47 1.11 17.83
N ASN A 317 -13.63 0.20 18.78
CA ASN A 317 -13.35 0.49 20.19
C ASN A 317 -11.89 0.92 20.41
N ILE A 318 -10.92 0.29 19.72
CA ILE A 318 -9.51 0.69 19.77
C ILE A 318 -9.30 2.08 19.14
N VAL A 319 -9.94 2.35 18.00
CA VAL A 319 -9.76 3.61 17.26
C VAL A 319 -10.39 4.80 17.97
N LEU A 320 -11.56 4.60 18.60
CA LEU A 320 -12.33 5.66 19.26
C LEU A 320 -11.98 5.82 20.75
N GLU A 321 -11.22 4.90 21.37
CA GLU A 321 -10.70 5.09 22.72
C GLU A 321 -9.84 6.37 22.81
N LYS A 322 -10.11 7.18 23.85
CA LYS A 322 -9.39 8.42 24.14
C LYS A 322 -8.10 8.17 24.89
#